data_2b4580064b4941beb66f15c2edfa86e3
#
_entry.id   2b4580064b4941beb66f15c2edfa86e3
#
_cell.length_a   1.000
_cell.length_b   1.000
_cell.length_c   1.000
_cell.angle_alpha   90.00
_cell.angle_beta   90.00
_cell.angle_gamma   90.00
#
_symmetry.space_group_name_H-M   'P 1'
#
loop_
_entity.id
_entity.type
_entity.pdbx_description
1 polymer ?
#
loop_
_entity_poly.entity_id
_entity_poly.type
_entity_poly.pdbx_seq_one_letter_code
_entity_poly.pdbx_strand_id
1 'polypeptide(L)'
;MTVPTNAPIAHHIGYAVRDSEATAKRYERMLDAEFRLMPPYVLTDMYGNPAKLKVYYGAIAGLVVEIIEVTEGNTSHSDWVRQHGDGIQHLGLYVPDVVAAARKAVADGGRIDWVYPSAGVIQLSAASTVEEILSEVVPHSLVYVDAKEGGTILEFLGPPIHQGVMGGAVKGLEELFETSLPKVG
;
A
#
# COMPACT_ATOMS: atom_id res chain seq x y z
N MET A 1 20.77 15.41 -10.87
CA MET A 1 20.48 14.03 -11.28
C MET A 1 19.09 14.04 -11.88
N THR A 2 18.94 13.62 -13.12
CA THR A 2 17.60 13.44 -13.72
C THR A 2 17.07 12.06 -13.29
N VAL A 3 15.95 12.04 -12.59
CA VAL A 3 15.26 10.77 -12.31
C VAL A 3 14.74 10.23 -13.63
N PRO A 4 14.96 8.93 -13.96
CA PRO A 4 14.38 8.34 -15.18
C PRO A 4 12.86 8.52 -15.19
N THR A 5 12.27 8.85 -16.33
CA THR A 5 10.84 9.13 -16.48
C THR A 5 9.90 7.99 -16.08
N ASN A 6 10.43 6.77 -15.93
CA ASN A 6 9.69 5.56 -15.52
C ASN A 6 10.15 4.99 -14.18
N ALA A 7 10.95 5.74 -13.39
CA ALA A 7 11.35 5.28 -12.08
C ALA A 7 10.14 5.34 -11.12
N PRO A 8 10.00 4.34 -10.22
CA PRO A 8 9.02 4.41 -9.15
C PRO A 8 9.22 5.68 -8.30
N ILE A 9 8.12 6.32 -7.90
CA ILE A 9 8.14 7.51 -7.05
C ILE A 9 7.68 7.09 -5.66
N ALA A 10 8.44 7.45 -4.60
CA ALA A 10 8.02 7.17 -3.24
C ALA A 10 6.69 7.87 -2.95
N HIS A 11 5.73 7.10 -2.45
CA HIS A 11 4.38 7.56 -2.16
C HIS A 11 4.15 7.68 -0.65
N HIS A 12 4.34 6.62 0.10
CA HIS A 12 4.15 6.61 1.56
C HIS A 12 4.96 5.50 2.23
N ILE A 13 5.01 5.56 3.55
CA ILE A 13 5.50 4.50 4.42
C ILE A 13 4.29 3.89 5.12
N GLY A 14 4.08 2.59 4.98
CA GLY A 14 2.98 1.87 5.59
C GLY A 14 3.37 1.16 6.89
N TYR A 15 2.61 1.43 7.95
CA TYR A 15 2.70 0.75 9.23
C TYR A 15 1.55 -0.25 9.37
N ALA A 16 1.86 -1.49 9.66
CA ALA A 16 0.87 -2.48 10.10
C ALA A 16 0.89 -2.56 11.63
N VAL A 17 -0.27 -2.39 12.25
CA VAL A 17 -0.39 -2.27 13.71
C VAL A 17 -1.65 -2.96 14.23
N ARG A 18 -1.66 -3.28 15.53
CA ARG A 18 -2.83 -3.86 16.22
C ARG A 18 -3.88 -2.84 16.64
N ASP A 19 -3.48 -1.57 16.77
CA ASP A 19 -4.37 -0.47 17.15
C ASP A 19 -3.91 0.79 16.41
N SER A 20 -4.57 1.07 15.30
CA SER A 20 -4.24 2.21 14.43
C SER A 20 -4.55 3.55 15.09
N GLU A 21 -5.62 3.62 15.90
CA GLU A 21 -6.01 4.85 16.59
C GLU A 21 -5.02 5.23 17.69
N ALA A 22 -4.65 4.26 18.52
CA ALA A 22 -3.66 4.50 19.58
C ALA A 22 -2.29 4.88 18.98
N THR A 23 -1.92 4.25 17.86
CA THR A 23 -0.67 4.57 17.15
C THR A 23 -0.70 5.97 16.56
N ALA A 24 -1.76 6.36 15.86
CA ALA A 24 -1.94 7.70 15.30
C ALA A 24 -1.87 8.76 16.40
N LYS A 25 -2.68 8.62 17.46
CA LYS A 25 -2.66 9.52 18.62
C LYS A 25 -1.29 9.62 19.32
N ARG A 26 -0.53 8.53 19.32
CA ARG A 26 0.83 8.53 19.87
C ARG A 26 1.77 9.40 19.02
N TYR A 27 1.73 9.24 17.70
CA TYR A 27 2.56 10.03 16.79
C TYR A 27 2.16 11.50 16.75
N GLU A 28 0.87 11.82 16.83
CA GLU A 28 0.39 13.19 16.98
C GLU A 28 1.02 13.89 18.19
N ARG A 29 1.00 13.23 19.36
CA ARG A 29 1.60 13.80 20.58
C ARG A 29 3.12 13.87 20.58
N MET A 30 3.79 12.92 19.90
CA MET A 30 5.26 12.83 19.94
C MET A 30 5.95 13.70 18.88
N LEU A 31 5.27 13.94 17.76
CA LEU A 31 5.89 14.46 16.55
C LEU A 31 5.16 15.69 15.99
N ASP A 32 4.16 16.21 16.71
CA ASP A 32 3.26 17.28 16.25
C ASP A 32 2.68 16.98 14.85
N ALA A 33 2.40 15.70 14.60
CA ALA A 33 1.80 15.24 13.36
C ALA A 33 0.27 15.35 13.40
N GLU A 34 -0.38 15.34 12.26
CA GLU A 34 -1.83 15.24 12.13
C GLU A 34 -2.18 13.98 11.35
N PHE A 35 -3.07 13.13 11.90
CA PHE A 35 -3.56 11.94 11.24
C PHE A 35 -5.07 12.02 11.03
N ARG A 36 -5.53 11.52 9.88
CA ARG A 36 -6.95 11.48 9.50
C ARG A 36 -7.39 10.06 9.27
N LEU A 37 -8.50 9.70 9.92
CA LEU A 37 -9.15 8.42 9.69
C LEU A 37 -9.79 8.41 8.30
N MET A 38 -9.44 7.39 7.53
CA MET A 38 -10.06 7.11 6.23
C MET A 38 -11.46 6.51 6.41
N PRO A 39 -12.35 6.68 5.43
CA PRO A 39 -13.57 5.86 5.37
C PRO A 39 -13.23 4.37 5.51
N PRO A 40 -14.11 3.58 6.16
CA PRO A 40 -13.84 2.16 6.35
C PRO A 40 -13.58 1.44 5.02
N TYR A 41 -12.48 0.72 4.95
CA TYR A 41 -12.17 -0.15 3.82
C TYR A 41 -12.69 -1.55 4.07
N VAL A 42 -13.56 -2.02 3.18
CA VAL A 42 -13.91 -3.43 3.07
C VAL A 42 -13.32 -3.91 1.77
N LEU A 43 -12.46 -4.90 1.86
CA LEU A 43 -11.83 -5.48 0.70
C LEU A 43 -11.94 -7.01 0.73
N THR A 44 -11.75 -7.58 -0.42
CA THR A 44 -11.66 -9.03 -0.58
C THR A 44 -10.21 -9.35 -0.93
N ASP A 45 -9.62 -10.29 -0.23
CA ASP A 45 -8.28 -10.73 -0.56
C ASP A 45 -8.23 -11.48 -1.90
N MET A 46 -7.03 -11.79 -2.38
CA MET A 46 -6.83 -12.51 -3.65
C MET A 46 -7.44 -13.93 -3.66
N TYR A 47 -7.86 -14.45 -2.53
CA TYR A 47 -8.50 -15.77 -2.39
C TYR A 47 -10.02 -15.68 -2.18
N GLY A 48 -10.59 -14.49 -2.23
CA GLY A 48 -12.02 -14.26 -2.07
C GLY A 48 -12.50 -14.07 -0.62
N ASN A 49 -11.59 -13.96 0.36
CA ASN A 49 -11.99 -13.75 1.75
C ASN A 49 -12.16 -12.26 2.06
N PRO A 50 -13.23 -11.87 2.76
CA PRO A 50 -13.44 -10.48 3.13
C PRO A 50 -12.51 -10.06 4.27
N ALA A 51 -12.06 -8.82 4.22
CA ALA A 51 -11.32 -8.18 5.30
C ALA A 51 -11.79 -6.73 5.48
N LYS A 52 -11.70 -6.23 6.72
CA LYS A 52 -11.96 -4.82 7.05
C LYS A 52 -10.71 -4.18 7.58
N LEU A 53 -10.42 -3.00 7.06
CA LEU A 53 -9.27 -2.19 7.48
C LEU A 53 -9.75 -0.89 8.12
N LYS A 54 -9.03 -0.48 9.16
CA LYS A 54 -9.08 0.86 9.74
C LYS A 54 -7.75 1.54 9.45
N VAL A 55 -7.80 2.62 8.67
CA VAL A 55 -6.61 3.26 8.12
C VAL A 55 -6.57 4.72 8.50
N TYR A 56 -5.42 5.17 8.98
CA TYR A 56 -5.11 6.58 9.17
C TYR A 56 -4.02 7.01 8.20
N TYR A 57 -4.21 8.19 7.60
CA TYR A 57 -3.17 8.87 6.84
C TYR A 57 -2.74 10.15 7.54
N GLY A 58 -1.46 10.44 7.47
CA GLY A 58 -0.87 11.67 7.99
C GLY A 58 0.49 11.92 7.40
N ALA A 59 1.19 12.93 7.94
CA ALA A 59 2.55 13.24 7.54
C ALA A 59 3.46 13.36 8.77
N ILE A 60 4.65 12.79 8.66
CA ILE A 60 5.72 12.92 9.64
C ILE A 60 6.94 13.45 8.91
N ALA A 61 7.43 14.63 9.28
CA ALA A 61 8.61 15.26 8.70
C ALA A 61 8.59 15.34 7.15
N GLY A 62 7.42 15.58 6.56
CA GLY A 62 7.23 15.66 5.11
C GLY A 62 7.10 14.31 4.41
N LEU A 63 7.09 13.20 5.14
CA LEU A 63 6.81 11.87 4.61
C LEU A 63 5.35 11.52 4.87
N VAL A 64 4.67 11.04 3.85
CA VAL A 64 3.31 10.49 4.00
C VAL A 64 3.41 9.16 4.73
N VAL A 65 2.57 8.99 5.74
CA VAL A 65 2.52 7.79 6.58
C VAL A 65 1.10 7.24 6.57
N GLU A 66 1.00 5.95 6.28
CA GLU A 66 -0.22 5.17 6.38
C GLU A 66 -0.13 4.24 7.59
N ILE A 67 -1.15 4.23 8.45
CA ILE A 67 -1.24 3.35 9.63
C ILE A 67 -2.45 2.45 9.43
N ILE A 68 -2.21 1.14 9.31
CA ILE A 68 -3.21 0.13 8.96
C ILE A 68 -3.43 -0.83 10.12
N GLU A 69 -4.70 -1.01 10.47
CA GLU A 69 -5.20 -2.05 11.36
C GLU A 69 -6.18 -2.94 10.60
N VAL A 70 -5.99 -4.26 10.67
CA VAL A 70 -6.98 -5.23 10.17
C VAL A 70 -7.93 -5.54 11.31
N THR A 71 -9.17 -5.06 11.20
CA THR A 71 -10.20 -5.21 12.25
C THR A 71 -10.99 -6.50 12.12
N GLU A 72 -11.14 -7.01 10.89
CA GLU A 72 -11.80 -8.29 10.59
C GLU A 72 -11.10 -8.96 9.42
N GLY A 73 -11.11 -10.29 9.40
CA GLY A 73 -10.48 -11.09 8.36
C GLY A 73 -8.97 -11.17 8.48
N ASN A 74 -8.31 -11.46 7.36
CA ASN A 74 -6.86 -11.64 7.30
C ASN A 74 -6.29 -11.03 6.01
N THR A 75 -5.15 -10.36 6.12
CA THR A 75 -4.40 -9.78 4.99
C THR A 75 -2.90 -9.89 5.25
N SER A 76 -2.07 -9.49 4.29
CA SER A 76 -0.62 -9.41 4.50
C SER A 76 -0.23 -8.54 5.69
N HIS A 77 -1.02 -7.49 6.00
CA HIS A 77 -0.78 -6.63 7.16
C HIS A 77 -0.96 -7.36 8.50
N SER A 78 -2.06 -8.13 8.65
CA SER A 78 -2.28 -8.93 9.86
C SER A 78 -1.27 -10.07 10.00
N ASP A 79 -0.84 -10.66 8.88
CA ASP A 79 0.20 -11.66 8.87
C ASP A 79 1.54 -11.08 9.33
N TRP A 80 1.87 -9.90 8.82
CA TRP A 80 3.05 -9.15 9.27
C TRP A 80 3.03 -8.90 10.78
N VAL A 81 1.93 -8.33 11.30
CA VAL A 81 1.78 -8.02 12.73
C VAL A 81 1.92 -9.27 13.59
N ARG A 82 1.39 -10.42 13.16
CA ARG A 82 1.55 -11.69 13.89
C ARG A 82 3.00 -12.16 13.94
N GLN A 83 3.77 -11.92 12.88
CA GLN A 83 5.15 -12.41 12.75
C GLN A 83 6.17 -11.45 13.35
N HIS A 84 5.97 -10.14 13.22
CA HIS A 84 6.96 -9.12 13.50
C HIS A 84 6.53 -8.13 14.60
N GLY A 85 5.25 -8.11 14.99
CA GLY A 85 4.67 -7.07 15.84
C GLY A 85 4.31 -5.82 15.04
N ASP A 86 3.96 -4.74 15.75
CA ASP A 86 3.61 -3.45 15.16
C ASP A 86 4.86 -2.78 14.58
N GLY A 87 4.77 -2.25 13.35
CA GLY A 87 5.90 -1.57 12.74
C GLY A 87 5.73 -1.24 11.26
N ILE A 88 6.81 -0.74 10.65
CA ILE A 88 6.85 -0.46 9.22
C ILE A 88 6.80 -1.79 8.47
N GLN A 89 5.76 -1.96 7.66
CA GLN A 89 5.57 -3.15 6.86
C GLN A 89 5.96 -2.93 5.40
N HIS A 90 5.61 -1.79 4.82
CA HIS A 90 5.83 -1.58 3.39
C HIS A 90 6.27 -0.16 3.04
N LEU A 91 6.83 -0.06 1.85
CA LEU A 91 7.09 1.19 1.15
C LEU A 91 6.15 1.27 -0.04
N GLY A 92 5.25 2.25 -0.03
CA GLY A 92 4.35 2.56 -1.15
C GLY A 92 5.10 3.30 -2.26
N LEU A 93 4.99 2.81 -3.48
CA LEU A 93 5.65 3.33 -4.67
C LEU A 93 4.63 3.55 -5.77
N TYR A 94 4.49 4.79 -6.21
CA TYR A 94 3.71 5.10 -7.40
C TYR A 94 4.44 4.63 -8.65
N VAL A 95 3.73 3.90 -9.51
CA VAL A 95 4.22 3.40 -10.79
C VAL A 95 3.15 3.57 -11.88
N PRO A 96 3.53 3.87 -13.12
CA PRO A 96 2.56 4.03 -14.21
C PRO A 96 1.92 2.70 -14.65
N ASP A 97 2.61 1.58 -14.45
CA ASP A 97 2.16 0.22 -14.79
C ASP A 97 2.54 -0.74 -13.67
N VAL A 98 1.55 -1.09 -12.86
CA VAL A 98 1.70 -1.96 -11.68
C VAL A 98 2.11 -3.37 -12.08
N VAL A 99 1.54 -3.90 -13.17
CA VAL A 99 1.83 -5.26 -13.63
C VAL A 99 3.27 -5.37 -14.12
N ALA A 100 3.72 -4.38 -14.90
CA ALA A 100 5.10 -4.34 -15.36
C ALA A 100 6.10 -4.19 -14.21
N ALA A 101 5.79 -3.34 -13.21
CA ALA A 101 6.62 -3.17 -12.03
C ALA A 101 6.71 -4.45 -11.18
N ALA A 102 5.56 -5.10 -10.92
CA ALA A 102 5.52 -6.35 -10.18
C ALA A 102 6.26 -7.48 -10.90
N ARG A 103 6.06 -7.62 -12.22
CA ARG A 103 6.78 -8.62 -13.03
C ARG A 103 8.29 -8.42 -12.97
N LYS A 104 8.75 -7.18 -13.05
CA LYS A 104 10.18 -6.86 -12.92
C LYS A 104 10.71 -7.24 -11.54
N ALA A 105 10.00 -6.88 -10.47
CA ALA A 105 10.42 -7.21 -9.11
C ALA A 105 10.47 -8.74 -8.88
N VAL A 106 9.51 -9.49 -9.44
CA VAL A 106 9.50 -10.96 -9.37
C VAL A 106 10.65 -11.57 -10.17
N ALA A 107 10.97 -11.01 -11.35
CA ALA A 107 12.12 -11.47 -12.15
C ALA A 107 13.46 -11.28 -11.41
N ASP A 108 13.54 -10.29 -10.54
CA ASP A 108 14.71 -10.02 -9.68
C ASP A 108 14.66 -10.80 -8.33
N GLY A 109 13.75 -11.78 -8.19
CA GLY A 109 13.67 -12.68 -7.04
C GLY A 109 12.63 -12.33 -5.99
N GLY A 110 11.88 -11.25 -6.16
CA GLY A 110 10.75 -10.91 -5.31
C GLY A 110 9.62 -11.94 -5.41
N ARG A 111 8.70 -11.89 -4.46
CA ARG A 111 7.50 -12.75 -4.42
C ARG A 111 6.26 -11.87 -4.30
N ILE A 112 5.23 -12.11 -5.12
CA ILE A 112 3.93 -11.46 -4.90
C ILE A 112 3.40 -11.90 -3.55
N ASP A 113 3.19 -10.93 -2.68
CA ASP A 113 2.67 -11.15 -1.33
C ASP A 113 1.14 -10.97 -1.33
N TRP A 114 0.66 -9.95 -2.03
CA TRP A 114 -0.74 -9.67 -2.11
C TRP A 114 -1.09 -8.82 -3.33
N VAL A 115 -2.30 -9.01 -3.88
CA VAL A 115 -2.85 -8.19 -4.96
C VAL A 115 -4.21 -7.65 -4.56
N TYR A 116 -4.51 -6.43 -5.02
CA TYR A 116 -5.82 -5.85 -4.89
C TYR A 116 -6.58 -6.06 -6.20
N PRO A 117 -7.64 -6.89 -6.21
CA PRO A 117 -8.41 -7.14 -7.42
C PRO A 117 -9.19 -5.90 -7.84
N SER A 118 -9.15 -5.60 -9.13
CA SER A 118 -9.72 -4.38 -9.69
C SER A 118 -11.24 -4.40 -9.84
N ALA A 119 -11.84 -5.56 -9.95
CA ALA A 119 -13.26 -5.66 -10.29
C ALA A 119 -13.85 -7.01 -9.92
N GLY A 120 -13.92 -7.36 -8.64
CA GLY A 120 -14.63 -8.55 -8.22
C GLY A 120 -13.73 -9.62 -7.61
N VAL A 121 -14.34 -10.75 -7.34
CA VAL A 121 -13.68 -11.85 -6.66
C VAL A 121 -12.70 -12.53 -7.62
N ILE A 122 -11.41 -12.34 -7.36
CA ILE A 122 -10.39 -13.20 -7.96
C ILE A 122 -10.43 -14.53 -7.20
N GLN A 123 -10.67 -15.62 -7.91
CA GLN A 123 -10.55 -16.95 -7.34
C GLN A 123 -9.14 -17.51 -7.62
N LEU A 124 -8.14 -16.88 -7.05
CA LEU A 124 -6.79 -17.43 -7.04
C LEU A 124 -6.68 -18.52 -5.98
N SER A 125 -5.71 -19.39 -6.16
CA SER A 125 -5.35 -20.40 -5.17
C SER A 125 -3.87 -20.27 -4.80
N ALA A 126 -3.45 -20.91 -3.74
CA ALA A 126 -2.04 -20.98 -3.36
C ALA A 126 -1.15 -21.65 -4.44
N ALA A 127 -1.74 -22.33 -5.41
CA ALA A 127 -1.05 -22.94 -6.54
C ALA A 127 -1.03 -22.06 -7.79
N SER A 128 -1.66 -20.87 -7.78
CA SER A 128 -1.68 -19.96 -8.92
C SER A 128 -0.28 -19.46 -9.23
N THR A 129 0.05 -19.46 -10.52
CA THR A 129 1.32 -18.94 -11.00
C THR A 129 1.36 -17.42 -10.95
N VAL A 130 2.55 -16.83 -11.00
CA VAL A 130 2.73 -15.37 -11.04
C VAL A 130 1.99 -14.75 -12.22
N GLU A 131 2.02 -15.38 -13.39
CA GLU A 131 1.33 -14.85 -14.59
C GLU A 131 -0.21 -14.95 -14.45
N GLU A 132 -0.74 -15.98 -13.85
CA GLU A 132 -2.17 -16.07 -13.52
C GLU A 132 -2.57 -14.96 -12.54
N ILE A 133 -1.79 -14.74 -11.49
CA ILE A 133 -2.04 -13.65 -10.53
C ILE A 133 -2.00 -12.29 -11.24
N LEU A 134 -0.96 -12.02 -12.03
CA LEU A 134 -0.78 -10.74 -12.71
C LEU A 134 -1.79 -10.51 -13.83
N SER A 135 -2.35 -11.56 -14.44
CA SER A 135 -3.40 -11.42 -15.47
C SER A 135 -4.71 -10.88 -14.90
N GLU A 136 -4.95 -11.10 -13.61
CA GLU A 136 -6.16 -10.62 -12.91
C GLU A 136 -5.98 -9.19 -12.34
N VAL A 137 -4.76 -8.66 -12.35
CA VAL A 137 -4.45 -7.30 -11.87
C VAL A 137 -4.57 -6.34 -13.05
N VAL A 138 -5.48 -5.39 -12.97
CA VAL A 138 -5.48 -4.30 -13.96
C VAL A 138 -4.26 -3.39 -13.77
N PRO A 139 -3.74 -2.78 -14.87
CA PRO A 139 -2.55 -1.94 -14.81
C PRO A 139 -2.57 -0.81 -13.78
N HIS A 140 -3.73 -0.49 -13.27
CA HIS A 140 -3.98 0.65 -12.38
C HIS A 140 -4.37 0.25 -10.95
N SER A 141 -4.20 -0.99 -10.59
CA SER A 141 -4.48 -1.51 -9.24
C SER A 141 -3.26 -1.34 -8.33
N LEU A 142 -3.18 -2.13 -7.28
CA LEU A 142 -2.01 -2.21 -6.43
C LEU A 142 -1.55 -3.67 -6.26
N VAL A 143 -0.25 -3.84 -6.08
CA VAL A 143 0.37 -5.14 -5.83
C VAL A 143 1.43 -4.99 -4.75
N TYR A 144 1.38 -5.87 -3.75
CA TYR A 144 2.41 -6.02 -2.74
C TYR A 144 3.41 -7.09 -3.18
N VAL A 145 4.68 -6.75 -3.18
CA VAL A 145 5.79 -7.66 -3.50
C VAL A 145 6.76 -7.71 -2.33
N ASP A 146 6.92 -8.90 -1.75
CA ASP A 146 7.99 -9.18 -0.79
C ASP A 146 9.32 -9.22 -1.53
N ALA A 147 10.18 -8.25 -1.25
CA ALA A 147 11.49 -8.13 -1.87
C ALA A 147 12.52 -9.17 -1.35
N LYS A 148 12.14 -10.01 -0.37
CA LYS A 148 12.94 -11.05 0.31
C LYS A 148 14.25 -10.54 0.92
N GLU A 149 15.17 -10.11 0.08
CA GLU A 149 16.43 -9.52 0.54
C GLU A 149 16.18 -8.06 0.97
N GLY A 150 16.48 -7.76 2.23
CA GLY A 150 16.22 -6.45 2.83
C GLY A 150 14.94 -6.38 3.67
N GLY A 151 14.10 -7.42 3.67
CA GLY A 151 12.94 -7.55 4.56
C GLY A 151 11.86 -6.48 4.39
N THR A 152 11.78 -5.87 3.20
CA THR A 152 10.81 -4.80 2.90
C THR A 152 9.77 -5.30 1.90
N ILE A 153 8.51 -5.05 2.21
CA ILE A 153 7.43 -5.21 1.25
C ILE A 153 7.34 -3.94 0.41
N LEU A 154 7.28 -4.08 -0.91
CA LEU A 154 7.05 -3.00 -1.85
C LEU A 154 5.58 -3.03 -2.27
N GLU A 155 4.87 -1.94 -2.05
CA GLU A 155 3.53 -1.73 -2.58
C GLU A 155 3.63 -0.90 -3.85
N PHE A 156 3.32 -1.49 -4.99
CA PHE A 156 3.20 -0.75 -6.25
C PHE A 156 1.76 -0.27 -6.43
N LEU A 157 1.61 1.06 -6.55
CA LEU A 157 0.31 1.73 -6.72
C LEU A 157 0.21 2.34 -8.11
N GLY A 158 -0.90 2.09 -8.78
CA GLY A 158 -1.22 2.70 -10.08
C GLY A 158 -1.99 4.02 -9.97
N PRO A 159 -2.17 4.74 -11.10
CA PRO A 159 -2.84 6.04 -11.15
C PRO A 159 -4.24 6.09 -10.50
N PRO A 160 -5.17 5.14 -10.69
CA PRO A 160 -6.49 5.21 -10.06
C PRO A 160 -6.46 5.09 -8.54
N ILE A 161 -5.57 4.27 -8.00
CA ILE A 161 -5.42 4.16 -6.54
C ILE A 161 -4.86 5.46 -5.99
N HIS A 162 -3.82 5.99 -6.62
CA HIS A 162 -3.27 7.29 -6.29
C HIS A 162 -4.34 8.39 -6.34
N GLN A 163 -5.10 8.49 -7.44
CA GLN A 163 -6.19 9.45 -7.59
C GLN A 163 -7.32 9.22 -6.60
N GLY A 164 -7.66 7.97 -6.26
CA GLY A 164 -8.68 7.62 -5.28
C GLY A 164 -8.29 8.02 -3.86
N VAL A 165 -7.07 7.77 -3.46
CA VAL A 165 -6.50 8.23 -2.18
C VAL A 165 -6.38 9.75 -2.15
N MET A 166 -6.02 10.37 -3.28
CA MET A 166 -5.83 11.81 -3.47
C MET A 166 -7.12 12.55 -3.80
N GLY A 167 -8.04 11.91 -4.55
CA GLY A 167 -9.23 12.51 -5.17
C GLY A 167 -10.39 12.78 -4.24
N GLY A 168 -10.14 13.11 -2.97
CA GLY A 168 -11.14 13.67 -2.09
C GLY A 168 -11.73 12.75 -1.03
N ALA A 169 -11.23 11.52 -0.86
CA ALA A 169 -11.63 10.69 0.26
C ALA A 169 -11.18 11.32 1.60
N VAL A 170 -10.09 12.10 1.58
CA VAL A 170 -9.61 12.87 2.74
C VAL A 170 -9.16 14.25 2.32
N LYS A 171 -10.01 15.24 2.52
CA LYS A 171 -9.73 16.67 2.24
C LYS A 171 -8.45 17.10 2.99
N GLY A 172 -7.45 17.56 2.23
CA GLY A 172 -6.15 18.02 2.75
C GLY A 172 -5.01 17.01 2.59
N LEU A 173 -5.25 15.76 2.17
CA LEU A 173 -4.19 14.86 1.71
C LEU A 173 -3.63 15.31 0.35
N GLU A 174 -4.47 15.92 -0.48
CA GLU A 174 -4.05 16.53 -1.77
C GLU A 174 -2.86 17.47 -1.57
N GLU A 175 -2.92 18.38 -0.59
CA GLU A 175 -1.82 19.30 -0.29
C GLU A 175 -0.55 18.59 0.18
N LEU A 176 -0.68 17.52 0.95
CA LEU A 176 0.46 16.71 1.43
C LEU A 176 1.18 16.02 0.27
N PHE A 177 0.43 15.48 -0.67
CA PHE A 177 0.99 14.79 -1.82
C PHE A 177 1.48 15.76 -2.90
N GLU A 178 0.77 16.86 -3.15
CA GLU A 178 1.22 17.88 -4.11
C GLU A 178 2.56 18.53 -3.74
N THR A 179 2.87 18.58 -2.43
CA THR A 179 4.15 19.10 -1.95
C THR A 179 5.27 18.07 -1.93
N SER A 180 4.95 16.77 -1.88
CA SER A 180 5.93 15.68 -1.75
C SER A 180 6.26 15.00 -3.08
N LEU A 181 5.37 15.06 -4.08
CA LEU A 181 5.64 14.47 -5.39
C LEU A 181 6.34 15.48 -6.30
N PRO A 182 7.43 15.09 -6.99
CA PRO A 182 8.01 15.93 -8.03
C PRO A 182 6.94 16.19 -9.10
N LYS A 183 6.68 17.45 -9.41
CA LYS A 183 5.79 17.80 -10.53
C LYS A 183 6.37 17.19 -11.80
N VAL A 184 5.71 16.15 -12.31
CA VAL A 184 6.04 15.56 -13.61
C VAL A 184 5.59 16.59 -14.64
N GLY A 185 6.59 17.24 -15.25
CA GLY A 185 6.38 18.17 -16.37
C GLY A 185 6.20 17.43 -17.67
#